data_5dad91681a2322420812c606b05bad71
#
_entry.id   5dad91681a2322420812c606b05bad71
#
_cell.length_a   1.000
_cell.length_b   1.000
_cell.length_c   1.000
_cell.angle_alpha   90.00
_cell.angle_beta   90.00
_cell.angle_gamma   90.00
#
_symmetry.space_group_name_H-M   'P 1'
#
loop_
_entity.id
_entity.type
_entity.pdbx_description
1 polymer ?
#
loop_
_entity_poly.entity_id
_entity_poly.type
_entity_poly.pdbx_seq_one_letter_code
_entity_poly.pdbx_strand_id
1 'polypeptide(L)'
;MSDAAALHPLIDANISTLASQAFRKRLRADEFLLNDHRLGDNRILPGAAYIEMALSASELALQGLALPLSGDRPVLSQVQNIKWRQPIMVASDAIERDAIEIAISLAPSQGGLDFEIYRAEGEKRHVYGSGRLCEETSPQPEPANLQRLLTNGQVYQRNDIDVAFKQRGFTLGPAFQVLECLYANAEEALAELKFPDGLQITPVVQPFILPPSLLDGALRTALGIGGFSATTNTLDVPVALTRLQIFKPIDGVCYAYARRDNAHGSTATTASYNIDLLDSIGNVVIRLTQLQTQAVPHLGMRSLRAAQNAKPAAPMSAGSAPVAAASVIAATPRQQSGAPPSREAVVNTLIAHVISVTKLDAGDVTASGLLSNYGLDSMMILGLNEKLSATFGEVTQT
;
A
#
# COMPACT_ATOMS: atom_id res chain seq x y z
N MET A 1 7.12 -28.35 -6.10
CA MET A 1 7.83 -27.06 -6.03
C MET A 1 7.73 -26.63 -4.59
N SER A 2 8.86 -26.48 -3.89
CA SER A 2 8.90 -26.03 -2.50
C SER A 2 8.33 -24.61 -2.46
N ASP A 3 7.25 -24.39 -1.69
CA ASP A 3 6.78 -23.04 -1.38
C ASP A 3 7.92 -22.37 -0.59
N ALA A 4 8.64 -21.46 -1.23
CA ALA A 4 9.57 -20.60 -0.51
C ALA A 4 8.73 -19.80 0.51
N ALA A 5 9.24 -19.66 1.74
CA ALA A 5 8.56 -18.89 2.77
C ALA A 5 8.26 -17.47 2.24
N ALA A 6 7.03 -17.01 2.45
CA ALA A 6 6.63 -15.65 2.05
C ALA A 6 7.53 -14.63 2.75
N LEU A 7 7.92 -13.57 2.05
CA LEU A 7 8.75 -12.50 2.60
C LEU A 7 7.98 -11.65 3.63
N HIS A 8 6.68 -11.52 3.44
CA HIS A 8 5.75 -10.79 4.29
C HIS A 8 4.32 -11.29 4.01
N PRO A 9 3.34 -11.18 4.92
CA PRO A 9 1.96 -11.62 4.65
C PRO A 9 1.34 -11.04 3.37
N LEU A 10 1.76 -9.84 2.95
CA LEU A 10 1.33 -9.18 1.71
C LEU A 10 2.36 -9.27 0.57
N ILE A 11 3.46 -10.01 0.74
CA ILE A 11 4.52 -10.14 -0.26
C ILE A 11 5.07 -11.57 -0.26
N ASP A 12 4.83 -12.29 -1.35
CA ASP A 12 5.32 -13.67 -1.47
C ASP A 12 6.73 -13.73 -2.06
N ALA A 13 7.04 -12.85 -3.02
CA ALA A 13 8.32 -12.91 -3.73
C ALA A 13 8.81 -11.54 -4.22
N ASN A 14 10.13 -11.38 -4.25
CA ASN A 14 10.79 -10.30 -4.96
C ASN A 14 10.88 -10.68 -6.44
N ILE A 15 10.33 -9.83 -7.32
CA ILE A 15 10.34 -9.98 -8.79
C ILE A 15 11.06 -8.81 -9.46
N SER A 16 11.99 -8.18 -8.75
CA SER A 16 12.77 -7.06 -9.26
C SER A 16 13.68 -7.48 -10.42
N THR A 17 13.92 -6.53 -11.30
CA THR A 17 14.88 -6.62 -12.40
C THR A 17 15.94 -5.53 -12.26
N LEU A 18 16.94 -5.51 -13.11
CA LEU A 18 17.93 -4.40 -13.15
C LEU A 18 17.28 -3.03 -13.47
N ALA A 19 16.11 -3.04 -14.09
CA ALA A 19 15.42 -1.82 -14.51
C ALA A 19 14.28 -1.41 -13.58
N SER A 20 13.82 -2.29 -12.68
CA SER A 20 12.62 -2.03 -11.85
C SER A 20 12.66 -2.80 -10.55
N GLN A 21 12.27 -2.15 -9.49
CA GLN A 21 12.01 -2.76 -8.19
C GLN A 21 10.55 -3.18 -8.11
N ALA A 22 10.28 -4.47 -7.87
CA ALA A 22 8.91 -4.97 -7.78
C ALA A 22 8.78 -6.22 -6.91
N PHE A 23 7.61 -6.38 -6.31
CA PHE A 23 7.27 -7.51 -5.47
C PHE A 23 5.91 -8.07 -5.86
N ARG A 24 5.70 -9.36 -5.62
CA ARG A 24 4.50 -10.09 -5.99
C ARG A 24 3.79 -10.66 -4.77
N LYS A 25 2.46 -10.61 -4.80
CA LYS A 25 1.56 -11.29 -3.88
C LYS A 25 0.54 -12.10 -4.66
N ARG A 26 0.33 -13.34 -4.25
CA ARG A 26 -0.76 -14.19 -4.68
C ARG A 26 -1.80 -14.25 -3.57
N LEU A 27 -2.86 -13.46 -3.71
CA LEU A 27 -3.95 -13.38 -2.75
C LEU A 27 -4.83 -14.61 -2.85
N ARG A 28 -4.99 -15.34 -1.77
CA ARG A 28 -5.87 -16.51 -1.67
C ARG A 28 -7.13 -16.17 -0.88
N ALA A 29 -8.23 -16.78 -1.27
CA ALA A 29 -9.54 -16.54 -0.68
C ALA A 29 -9.64 -16.90 0.81
N ASP A 30 -8.79 -17.83 1.29
CA ASP A 30 -8.72 -18.31 2.67
C ASP A 30 -7.88 -17.41 3.60
N GLU A 31 -7.11 -16.46 3.03
CA GLU A 31 -6.33 -15.53 3.85
C GLU A 31 -7.24 -14.63 4.68
N PHE A 32 -6.88 -14.37 5.96
CA PHE A 32 -7.72 -13.57 6.86
C PHE A 32 -8.05 -12.18 6.32
N LEU A 33 -7.14 -11.55 5.57
CA LEU A 33 -7.34 -10.23 4.92
C LEU A 33 -8.53 -10.22 3.96
N LEU A 34 -8.87 -11.35 3.37
CA LEU A 34 -9.99 -11.52 2.45
C LEU A 34 -11.17 -12.24 3.11
N ASN A 35 -10.89 -13.26 3.93
CA ASN A 35 -11.93 -14.05 4.56
C ASN A 35 -12.71 -13.26 5.59
N ASP A 36 -12.01 -12.44 6.37
CA ASP A 36 -12.58 -11.66 7.46
C ASP A 36 -12.96 -10.22 7.07
N HIS A 37 -12.80 -9.85 5.79
CA HIS A 37 -13.19 -8.54 5.30
C HIS A 37 -14.04 -8.66 4.04
N ARG A 38 -15.37 -8.61 4.23
CA ARG A 38 -16.34 -8.82 3.15
C ARG A 38 -17.31 -7.65 3.04
N LEU A 39 -17.76 -7.41 1.82
CA LEU A 39 -18.82 -6.47 1.51
C LEU A 39 -19.87 -7.17 0.63
N GLY A 40 -21.06 -7.37 1.19
CA GLY A 40 -22.02 -8.33 0.65
C GLY A 40 -21.40 -9.72 0.55
N ASP A 41 -21.51 -10.33 -0.64
CA ASP A 41 -20.94 -11.66 -0.91
C ASP A 41 -19.47 -11.62 -1.36
N ASN A 42 -18.86 -10.44 -1.50
CA ASN A 42 -17.49 -10.33 -2.03
C ASN A 42 -16.47 -10.23 -0.91
N ARG A 43 -15.37 -10.98 -1.05
CA ARG A 43 -14.15 -10.80 -0.27
C ARG A 43 -13.36 -9.64 -0.88
N ILE A 44 -13.06 -8.62 -0.09
CA ILE A 44 -12.39 -7.41 -0.57
C ILE A 44 -11.13 -7.19 0.22
N LEU A 45 -10.01 -7.00 -0.47
CA LEU A 45 -8.77 -6.57 0.19
C LEU A 45 -8.99 -5.16 0.75
N PRO A 46 -8.86 -4.97 2.09
CA PRO A 46 -9.06 -3.65 2.69
C PRO A 46 -8.10 -2.62 2.13
N GLY A 47 -8.55 -1.38 1.97
CA GLY A 47 -7.71 -0.27 1.52
C GLY A 47 -6.46 -0.06 2.39
N ALA A 48 -6.55 -0.38 3.66
CA ALA A 48 -5.45 -0.40 4.62
C ALA A 48 -4.29 -1.33 4.19
N ALA A 49 -4.60 -2.47 3.57
CA ALA A 49 -3.59 -3.43 3.12
C ALA A 49 -2.72 -2.89 1.97
N TYR A 50 -3.21 -1.94 1.19
CA TYR A 50 -2.42 -1.28 0.14
C TYR A 50 -1.29 -0.44 0.75
N ILE A 51 -1.57 0.23 1.87
CA ILE A 51 -0.59 1.05 2.59
C ILE A 51 0.46 0.16 3.22
N GLU A 52 0.04 -0.90 3.91
CA GLU A 52 0.96 -1.87 4.50
C GLU A 52 1.84 -2.55 3.44
N MET A 53 1.25 -2.95 2.31
CA MET A 53 2.01 -3.54 1.21
C MET A 53 3.10 -2.58 0.68
N ALA A 54 2.79 -1.28 0.60
CA ALA A 54 3.75 -0.26 0.16
C ALA A 54 4.88 -0.06 1.19
N LEU A 55 4.55 0.06 2.48
CA LEU A 55 5.53 0.19 3.56
C LEU A 55 6.45 -1.03 3.60
N SER A 56 5.90 -2.25 3.62
CA SER A 56 6.67 -3.49 3.67
C SER A 56 7.52 -3.71 2.41
N ALA A 57 7.02 -3.36 1.23
CA ALA A 57 7.80 -3.43 0.00
C ALA A 57 9.01 -2.48 0.04
N SER A 58 8.82 -1.26 0.61
CA SER A 58 9.93 -0.31 0.75
C SER A 58 10.99 -0.80 1.74
N GLU A 59 10.59 -1.35 2.87
CA GLU A 59 11.53 -1.92 3.84
C GLU A 59 12.35 -3.07 3.22
N LEU A 60 11.68 -4.01 2.52
CA LEU A 60 12.36 -5.10 1.83
C LEU A 60 13.31 -4.60 0.72
N ALA A 61 12.96 -3.50 0.05
CA ALA A 61 13.83 -2.89 -0.94
C ALA A 61 15.05 -2.22 -0.29
N LEU A 62 14.86 -1.56 0.85
CA LEU A 62 15.92 -0.84 1.56
C LEU A 62 16.84 -1.75 2.37
N GLN A 63 16.35 -2.89 2.89
CA GLN A 63 17.17 -3.88 3.61
C GLN A 63 18.35 -4.39 2.75
N GLY A 64 18.16 -4.54 1.44
CA GLY A 64 19.22 -4.89 0.51
C GLY A 64 20.32 -3.83 0.35
N LEU A 65 20.09 -2.60 0.80
CA LEU A 65 21.03 -1.48 0.70
C LEU A 65 21.88 -1.27 1.96
N ALA A 66 21.74 -2.14 2.99
CA ALA A 66 22.44 -2.04 4.29
C ALA A 66 22.32 -0.64 4.94
N LEU A 67 21.22 0.05 4.69
CA LEU A 67 20.91 1.32 5.35
C LEU A 67 20.66 1.07 6.84
N PRO A 68 21.25 1.85 7.76
CA PRO A 68 20.95 1.72 9.17
C PRO A 68 19.46 2.05 9.37
N LEU A 69 18.69 1.06 9.83
CA LEU A 69 17.31 1.32 10.25
C LEU A 69 17.37 2.30 11.43
N SER A 70 16.86 3.50 11.24
CA SER A 70 16.84 4.53 12.27
C SER A 70 15.77 4.24 13.32
N GLY A 71 16.08 3.35 14.28
CA GLY A 71 15.20 3.07 15.40
C GLY A 71 14.00 2.17 15.06
N ASP A 72 12.95 2.26 15.88
CA ASP A 72 11.76 1.39 15.82
C ASP A 72 10.71 1.80 14.78
N ARG A 73 11.00 2.75 13.90
CA ARG A 73 10.12 3.22 12.81
C ARG A 73 10.63 2.77 11.45
N PRO A 74 9.74 2.59 10.44
CA PRO A 74 10.18 2.41 9.05
C PRO A 74 10.97 3.64 8.57
N VAL A 75 11.97 3.43 7.71
CA VAL A 75 12.78 4.51 7.12
C VAL A 75 11.88 5.49 6.38
N LEU A 76 10.98 4.96 5.52
CA LEU A 76 9.96 5.75 4.84
C LEU A 76 8.66 5.68 5.65
N SER A 77 8.51 6.55 6.62
CA SER A 77 7.42 6.58 7.60
C SER A 77 6.28 7.54 7.25
N GLN A 78 6.30 8.11 6.06
CA GLN A 78 5.21 8.93 5.53
C GLN A 78 4.74 8.37 4.18
N VAL A 79 3.41 8.26 4.02
CA VAL A 79 2.76 7.91 2.75
C VAL A 79 1.92 9.06 2.26
N GLN A 80 2.10 9.49 1.02
CA GLN A 80 1.45 10.66 0.43
C GLN A 80 0.67 10.30 -0.83
N ASN A 81 -0.36 11.09 -1.13
CA ASN A 81 -1.11 11.04 -2.38
C ASN A 81 -1.64 9.64 -2.73
N ILE A 82 -2.11 8.92 -1.70
CA ILE A 82 -2.68 7.60 -1.87
C ILE A 82 -3.98 7.72 -2.67
N LYS A 83 -4.13 6.89 -3.70
CA LYS A 83 -5.33 6.78 -4.52
C LYS A 83 -5.75 5.32 -4.59
N TRP A 84 -6.95 5.02 -4.16
CA TRP A 84 -7.61 3.74 -4.38
C TRP A 84 -8.46 3.86 -5.64
N ARG A 85 -7.99 3.26 -6.74
CA ARG A 85 -8.65 3.39 -8.06
C ARG A 85 -9.77 2.40 -8.24
N GLN A 86 -9.52 1.17 -7.78
CA GLN A 86 -10.47 0.07 -7.83
C GLN A 86 -10.23 -0.89 -6.67
N PRO A 87 -11.28 -1.53 -6.13
CA PRO A 87 -11.13 -2.55 -5.09
C PRO A 87 -10.54 -3.84 -5.70
N ILE A 88 -9.67 -4.53 -4.97
CA ILE A 88 -9.24 -5.89 -5.27
C ILE A 88 -10.25 -6.82 -4.62
N MET A 89 -11.03 -7.55 -5.44
CA MET A 89 -12.12 -8.41 -4.99
C MET A 89 -11.89 -9.85 -5.43
N VAL A 90 -12.15 -10.79 -4.52
CA VAL A 90 -12.18 -12.22 -4.80
C VAL A 90 -13.63 -12.70 -4.67
N ALA A 91 -14.11 -13.45 -5.65
CA ALA A 91 -15.47 -13.96 -5.61
C ALA A 91 -15.69 -14.91 -4.44
N SER A 92 -16.91 -14.92 -3.86
CA SER A 92 -17.26 -15.80 -2.75
C SER A 92 -17.23 -17.28 -3.12
N ASP A 93 -17.52 -17.58 -4.39
CA ASP A 93 -17.50 -18.91 -5.03
C ASP A 93 -16.13 -19.30 -5.58
N ALA A 94 -15.13 -18.43 -5.46
CA ALA A 94 -13.76 -18.77 -5.82
C ALA A 94 -13.27 -19.92 -4.95
N ILE A 95 -12.91 -21.02 -5.59
CA ILE A 95 -12.31 -22.17 -4.95
C ILE A 95 -10.91 -21.73 -4.46
N GLU A 96 -10.37 -22.34 -3.41
CA GLU A 96 -9.04 -22.07 -2.85
C GLU A 96 -7.89 -21.96 -3.87
N ARG A 97 -8.12 -22.47 -5.10
CA ARG A 97 -7.17 -22.43 -6.22
C ARG A 97 -7.20 -21.13 -7.02
N ASP A 98 -8.27 -20.33 -6.90
CA ASP A 98 -8.45 -19.10 -7.68
C ASP A 98 -7.79 -17.91 -6.95
N ALA A 99 -6.47 -17.90 -6.93
CA ALA A 99 -5.72 -16.79 -6.39
C ALA A 99 -5.64 -15.63 -7.39
N ILE A 100 -5.78 -14.41 -6.90
CA ILE A 100 -5.48 -13.21 -7.67
C ILE A 100 -4.01 -12.85 -7.46
N GLU A 101 -3.25 -12.82 -8.56
CA GLU A 101 -1.89 -12.34 -8.52
C GLU A 101 -1.87 -10.83 -8.73
N ILE A 102 -1.27 -10.12 -7.77
CA ILE A 102 -1.00 -8.69 -7.82
C ILE A 102 0.49 -8.43 -7.61
N ALA A 103 0.95 -7.30 -8.05
CA ALA A 103 2.31 -6.84 -7.81
C ALA A 103 2.32 -5.40 -7.31
N ILE A 104 3.37 -5.04 -6.61
CA ILE A 104 3.72 -3.66 -6.28
C ILE A 104 5.05 -3.33 -6.93
N SER A 105 5.12 -2.21 -7.64
CA SER A 105 6.37 -1.65 -8.14
C SER A 105 6.74 -0.39 -7.38
N LEU A 106 8.05 -0.21 -7.15
CA LEU A 106 8.63 0.98 -6.53
C LEU A 106 9.51 1.69 -7.55
N ALA A 107 9.38 2.99 -7.66
CA ALA A 107 10.19 3.82 -8.53
C ALA A 107 10.75 5.01 -7.76
N PRO A 108 12.07 5.27 -7.82
CA PRO A 108 12.66 6.46 -7.21
C PRO A 108 11.97 7.73 -7.72
N SER A 109 11.66 8.62 -6.78
CA SER A 109 11.09 9.93 -7.07
C SER A 109 11.75 10.99 -6.18
N GLN A 110 11.50 12.26 -6.44
CA GLN A 110 12.09 13.34 -5.65
C GLN A 110 11.69 13.21 -4.16
N GLY A 111 12.66 12.88 -3.31
CA GLY A 111 12.48 12.75 -1.87
C GLY A 111 11.80 11.47 -1.39
N GLY A 112 11.77 10.39 -2.22
CA GLY A 112 11.17 9.14 -1.80
C GLY A 112 10.97 8.13 -2.92
N LEU A 113 9.96 7.28 -2.78
CA LEU A 113 9.59 6.23 -3.72
C LEU A 113 8.12 6.38 -4.13
N ASP A 114 7.85 6.46 -5.42
CA ASP A 114 6.49 6.29 -5.95
C ASP A 114 6.15 4.81 -6.03
N PHE A 115 4.95 4.41 -5.66
CA PHE A 115 4.49 3.04 -5.76
C PHE A 115 3.22 2.90 -6.59
N GLU A 116 3.08 1.74 -7.23
CA GLU A 116 1.85 1.29 -7.88
C GLU A 116 1.56 -0.16 -7.53
N ILE A 117 0.31 -0.43 -7.10
CA ILE A 117 -0.21 -1.79 -6.92
C ILE A 117 -1.05 -2.12 -8.15
N TYR A 118 -0.69 -3.20 -8.83
CA TYR A 118 -1.28 -3.54 -10.13
C TYR A 118 -1.39 -5.05 -10.35
N ARG A 119 -2.20 -5.42 -11.33
CA ARG A 119 -2.20 -6.73 -11.96
C ARG A 119 -1.63 -6.60 -13.37
N ALA A 120 -0.71 -7.50 -13.72
CA ALA A 120 -0.16 -7.57 -15.05
C ALA A 120 -1.11 -8.35 -15.98
N GLU A 121 -1.42 -7.80 -17.14
CA GLU A 121 -2.21 -8.43 -18.20
C GLU A 121 -1.45 -8.33 -19.53
N GLY A 122 -0.49 -9.26 -19.73
CA GLY A 122 0.49 -9.14 -20.81
C GLY A 122 1.38 -7.91 -20.61
N GLU A 123 1.45 -7.03 -21.61
CA GLU A 123 2.21 -5.77 -21.53
C GLU A 123 1.45 -4.64 -20.79
N LYS A 124 0.17 -4.81 -20.49
CA LYS A 124 -0.66 -3.81 -19.81
C LYS A 124 -0.66 -4.05 -18.30
N ARG A 125 -0.77 -2.94 -17.55
CA ARG A 125 -0.97 -2.96 -16.10
C ARG A 125 -2.35 -2.42 -15.76
N HIS A 126 -3.08 -3.19 -14.98
CA HIS A 126 -4.32 -2.74 -14.37
C HIS A 126 -4.00 -2.24 -12.96
N VAL A 127 -3.99 -0.92 -12.76
CA VAL A 127 -3.56 -0.28 -11.50
C VAL A 127 -4.74 -0.18 -10.54
N TYR A 128 -4.61 -0.81 -9.37
CA TYR A 128 -5.58 -0.76 -8.29
C TYR A 128 -5.36 0.41 -7.32
N GLY A 129 -4.11 0.74 -7.05
CA GLY A 129 -3.76 1.84 -6.16
C GLY A 129 -2.36 2.37 -6.42
N SER A 130 -2.11 3.58 -5.97
CA SER A 130 -0.82 4.26 -6.11
C SER A 130 -0.63 5.30 -5.01
N GLY A 131 0.60 5.71 -4.80
CA GLY A 131 0.98 6.76 -3.86
C GLY A 131 2.48 6.98 -3.85
N ARG A 132 2.95 7.70 -2.84
CA ARG A 132 4.37 8.00 -2.63
C ARG A 132 4.76 7.71 -1.18
N LEU A 133 5.92 7.13 -0.99
CA LEU A 133 6.59 6.92 0.28
C LEU A 133 7.72 7.93 0.44
N CYS A 134 7.83 8.55 1.60
CA CYS A 134 8.94 9.45 1.93
C CYS A 134 9.24 9.41 3.44
N GLU A 135 10.34 10.02 3.83
CA GLU A 135 10.71 10.17 5.23
C GLU A 135 9.77 11.14 5.96
N GLU A 136 9.42 10.83 7.21
CA GLU A 136 8.65 11.72 8.08
C GLU A 136 9.56 12.57 8.92
N THR A 137 9.53 13.86 8.67
CA THR A 137 10.39 14.86 9.34
C THR A 137 9.60 15.89 10.17
N SER A 138 8.27 15.78 10.19
CA SER A 138 7.44 16.71 10.96
C SER A 138 7.60 16.51 12.48
N PRO A 139 7.45 17.58 13.27
CA PRO A 139 7.46 17.47 14.72
C PRO A 139 6.28 16.62 15.22
N GLN A 140 6.46 15.99 16.38
CA GLN A 140 5.40 15.25 17.07
C GLN A 140 4.18 16.14 17.29
N PRO A 141 2.96 15.74 16.90
CA PRO A 141 1.77 16.51 17.15
C PRO A 141 1.43 16.60 18.65
N GLU A 142 0.70 17.65 19.02
CA GLU A 142 0.18 17.78 20.37
C GLU A 142 -0.78 16.64 20.72
N PRO A 143 -0.78 16.14 21.96
CA PRO A 143 -1.68 15.09 22.40
C PRO A 143 -3.16 15.49 22.35
N ALA A 144 -4.02 14.52 22.03
CA ALA A 144 -5.46 14.69 22.10
C ALA A 144 -5.96 14.67 23.54
N ASN A 145 -6.96 15.47 23.85
CA ASN A 145 -7.62 15.46 25.16
C ASN A 145 -8.60 14.28 25.26
N LEU A 146 -8.12 13.10 25.67
CA LEU A 146 -8.93 11.89 25.79
C LEU A 146 -10.10 12.05 26.75
N GLN A 147 -9.91 12.75 27.89
CA GLN A 147 -10.99 12.94 28.86
C GLN A 147 -12.21 13.65 28.25
N ARG A 148 -11.93 14.68 27.44
CA ARG A 148 -13.00 15.37 26.68
C ARG A 148 -13.66 14.41 25.68
N LEU A 149 -12.89 13.66 24.92
CA LEU A 149 -13.38 12.80 23.85
C LEU A 149 -14.22 11.63 24.38
N LEU A 150 -13.83 11.02 25.49
CA LEU A 150 -14.56 9.92 26.13
C LEU A 150 -15.91 10.35 26.75
N THR A 151 -16.12 11.65 26.95
CA THR A 151 -17.37 12.20 27.51
C THR A 151 -18.22 12.93 26.48
N ASN A 152 -17.73 13.08 25.24
CA ASN A 152 -18.36 13.93 24.22
C ASN A 152 -19.05 13.09 23.13
N GLY A 153 -20.33 12.80 23.32
CA GLY A 153 -21.12 12.14 22.29
C GLY A 153 -21.90 10.91 22.77
N GLN A 154 -22.59 10.28 21.85
CA GLN A 154 -23.31 9.03 22.09
C GLN A 154 -22.29 7.86 22.09
N VAL A 155 -22.52 6.93 23.01
CA VAL A 155 -21.68 5.73 23.16
C VAL A 155 -22.34 4.55 22.46
N TYR A 156 -21.56 3.87 21.62
CA TYR A 156 -21.94 2.63 20.93
C TYR A 156 -21.00 1.52 21.37
N GLN A 157 -21.55 0.42 21.86
CA GLN A 157 -20.77 -0.76 22.23
C GLN A 157 -20.50 -1.63 20.99
N ARG A 158 -19.54 -2.55 21.08
CA ARG A 158 -19.15 -3.47 20.00
C ARG A 158 -20.36 -4.04 19.23
N ASN A 159 -21.36 -4.57 19.95
CA ASN A 159 -22.53 -5.17 19.30
C ASN A 159 -23.32 -4.14 18.45
N ASP A 160 -23.44 -2.91 18.91
CA ASP A 160 -24.14 -1.86 18.17
C ASP A 160 -23.35 -1.49 16.90
N ILE A 161 -22.02 -1.43 17.03
CA ILE A 161 -21.09 -1.15 15.93
C ILE A 161 -21.16 -2.26 14.89
N ASP A 162 -21.07 -3.52 15.29
CA ASP A 162 -21.11 -4.69 14.41
C ASP A 162 -22.46 -4.77 13.67
N VAL A 163 -23.58 -4.54 14.36
CA VAL A 163 -24.92 -4.49 13.75
C VAL A 163 -25.00 -3.36 12.72
N ALA A 164 -24.49 -2.18 13.05
CA ALA A 164 -24.52 -1.03 12.15
C ALA A 164 -23.70 -1.24 10.89
N PHE A 165 -22.48 -1.81 10.99
CA PHE A 165 -21.66 -2.14 9.82
C PHE A 165 -22.27 -3.27 9.00
N LYS A 166 -22.87 -4.28 9.65
CA LYS A 166 -23.59 -5.36 8.94
C LYS A 166 -24.77 -4.82 8.14
N GLN A 167 -25.54 -3.87 8.69
CA GLN A 167 -26.63 -3.21 7.97
C GLN A 167 -26.13 -2.41 6.77
N ARG A 168 -24.91 -1.89 6.82
CA ARG A 168 -24.21 -1.24 5.70
C ARG A 168 -23.55 -2.22 4.73
N GLY A 169 -23.77 -3.53 4.89
CA GLY A 169 -23.31 -4.59 4.01
C GLY A 169 -21.93 -5.15 4.34
N PHE A 170 -21.25 -4.69 5.39
CA PHE A 170 -19.99 -5.28 5.83
C PHE A 170 -20.24 -6.57 6.60
N THR A 171 -19.46 -7.59 6.32
CA THR A 171 -19.33 -8.78 7.16
C THR A 171 -17.86 -8.90 7.57
N LEU A 172 -17.60 -8.56 8.84
CA LEU A 172 -16.26 -8.53 9.41
C LEU A 172 -16.07 -9.76 10.28
N GLY A 173 -15.03 -10.53 9.98
CA GLY A 173 -14.59 -11.64 10.82
C GLY A 173 -13.73 -11.17 11.99
N PRO A 174 -13.29 -12.11 12.86
CA PRO A 174 -12.59 -11.80 14.11
C PRO A 174 -11.38 -10.86 13.91
N ALA A 175 -10.62 -11.02 12.82
CA ALA A 175 -9.43 -10.21 12.57
C ALA A 175 -9.72 -8.71 12.37
N PHE A 176 -10.95 -8.36 11.96
CA PHE A 176 -11.36 -6.97 11.69
C PHE A 176 -12.37 -6.42 12.72
N GLN A 177 -12.75 -7.19 13.73
CA GLN A 177 -13.59 -6.73 14.83
C GLN A 177 -12.76 -6.01 15.90
N VAL A 178 -12.08 -4.95 15.50
CA VAL A 178 -11.13 -4.21 16.35
C VAL A 178 -11.76 -3.04 17.12
N LEU A 179 -12.99 -2.62 16.78
CA LEU A 179 -13.69 -1.53 17.47
C LEU A 179 -14.41 -2.07 18.70
N GLU A 180 -13.95 -1.70 19.91
CA GLU A 180 -14.56 -2.13 21.16
C GLU A 180 -15.71 -1.23 21.59
N CYS A 181 -15.47 0.07 21.49
CA CYS A 181 -16.42 1.11 21.86
C CYS A 181 -16.25 2.31 20.93
N LEU A 182 -17.33 3.03 20.65
CA LEU A 182 -17.29 4.25 19.84
C LEU A 182 -18.06 5.37 20.55
N TYR A 183 -17.41 6.50 20.73
CA TYR A 183 -17.97 7.76 21.24
C TYR A 183 -18.13 8.70 20.06
N ALA A 184 -19.36 9.06 19.66
CA ALA A 184 -19.58 9.81 18.44
C ALA A 184 -20.59 10.95 18.62
N ASN A 185 -20.33 12.08 17.96
CA ASN A 185 -21.23 13.18 17.77
C ASN A 185 -21.27 13.60 16.29
N ALA A 186 -21.88 14.74 15.95
CA ALA A 186 -22.06 15.19 14.58
C ALA A 186 -20.74 15.50 13.85
N GLU A 187 -19.68 15.86 14.58
CA GLU A 187 -18.42 16.39 14.02
C GLU A 187 -17.22 15.45 14.20
N GLU A 188 -17.24 14.63 15.24
CA GLU A 188 -16.09 13.80 15.61
C GLU A 188 -16.51 12.45 16.18
N ALA A 189 -15.59 11.49 16.15
CA ALA A 189 -15.75 10.19 16.79
C ALA A 189 -14.41 9.71 17.38
N LEU A 190 -14.47 9.07 18.54
CA LEU A 190 -13.35 8.36 19.16
C LEU A 190 -13.73 6.89 19.27
N ALA A 191 -12.90 6.00 18.75
CA ALA A 191 -13.06 4.57 18.96
C ALA A 191 -11.97 4.04 19.89
N GLU A 192 -12.35 3.17 20.82
CA GLU A 192 -11.41 2.29 21.51
C GLU A 192 -11.07 1.13 20.58
N LEU A 193 -9.77 0.90 20.36
CA LEU A 193 -9.26 -0.15 19.50
C LEU A 193 -8.70 -1.28 20.36
N LYS A 194 -9.15 -2.50 20.10
CA LYS A 194 -8.60 -3.70 20.71
C LYS A 194 -8.11 -4.64 19.63
N PHE A 195 -6.86 -5.03 19.73
CA PHE A 195 -6.31 -6.04 18.83
C PHE A 195 -6.99 -7.39 19.10
N PRO A 196 -7.40 -8.14 18.07
CA PRO A 196 -8.05 -9.42 18.27
C PRO A 196 -7.11 -10.39 18.98
N ASP A 197 -7.60 -11.01 20.08
CA ASP A 197 -6.89 -12.07 20.77
C ASP A 197 -6.72 -13.26 19.80
N GLY A 198 -5.49 -13.71 19.59
CA GLY A 198 -5.21 -14.89 18.75
C GLY A 198 -4.84 -14.60 17.30
N LEU A 199 -4.76 -13.36 16.84
CA LEU A 199 -3.97 -13.03 15.66
C LEU A 199 -2.49 -13.19 16.01
N GLN A 200 -2.10 -14.40 16.34
CA GLN A 200 -0.69 -14.79 16.42
C GLN A 200 -0.18 -14.80 14.97
N ILE A 201 0.34 -13.66 14.55
CA ILE A 201 1.27 -13.60 13.43
C ILE A 201 2.38 -14.57 13.81
N THR A 202 2.44 -15.69 13.12
CA THR A 202 3.44 -16.72 13.44
C THR A 202 4.82 -16.06 13.46
N PRO A 203 5.73 -16.43 14.38
CA PRO A 203 7.06 -15.82 14.50
C PRO A 203 7.93 -15.90 13.25
N VAL A 204 7.49 -16.65 12.25
CA VAL A 204 8.20 -16.90 10.98
C VAL A 204 7.98 -15.82 9.93
N VAL A 205 6.97 -14.95 10.11
CA VAL A 205 6.65 -13.89 9.16
C VAL A 205 6.96 -12.55 9.82
N GLN A 206 7.67 -11.68 9.10
CA GLN A 206 7.98 -10.31 9.54
C GLN A 206 6.70 -9.62 10.03
N PRO A 207 6.67 -9.00 11.22
CA PRO A 207 5.48 -8.35 11.74
C PRO A 207 5.03 -7.21 10.82
N PHE A 208 3.73 -6.96 10.75
CA PHE A 208 3.20 -5.80 10.03
C PHE A 208 3.78 -4.50 10.59
N ILE A 209 4.18 -3.60 9.72
CA ILE A 209 4.56 -2.22 10.07
C ILE A 209 3.33 -1.48 10.55
N LEU A 210 2.22 -1.63 9.82
CA LEU A 210 0.92 -1.04 10.13
C LEU A 210 -0.18 -2.08 9.85
N PRO A 211 -0.60 -2.87 10.86
CA PRO A 211 -1.57 -3.93 10.68
C PRO A 211 -2.84 -3.45 9.96
N PRO A 212 -3.21 -4.08 8.83
CA PRO A 212 -4.37 -3.66 8.05
C PRO A 212 -5.67 -3.64 8.83
N SER A 213 -5.87 -4.56 9.77
CA SER A 213 -7.06 -4.60 10.62
C SER A 213 -7.17 -3.39 11.55
N LEU A 214 -6.05 -2.93 12.10
CA LEU A 214 -6.00 -1.75 12.97
C LEU A 214 -6.28 -0.47 12.18
N LEU A 215 -5.60 -0.31 11.04
CA LEU A 215 -5.79 0.86 10.18
C LEU A 215 -7.22 0.89 9.60
N ASP A 216 -7.77 -0.25 9.19
CA ASP A 216 -9.15 -0.35 8.73
C ASP A 216 -10.15 0.05 9.85
N GLY A 217 -9.90 -0.37 11.08
CA GLY A 217 -10.66 0.08 12.25
C GLY A 217 -10.64 1.60 12.40
N ALA A 218 -9.47 2.22 12.23
CA ALA A 218 -9.34 3.67 12.25
C ALA A 218 -10.12 4.35 11.12
N LEU A 219 -10.08 3.81 9.90
CA LEU A 219 -10.87 4.33 8.77
C LEU A 219 -12.39 4.21 9.06
N ARG A 220 -12.83 3.09 9.64
CA ARG A 220 -14.23 2.86 10.02
C ARG A 220 -14.71 3.77 11.15
N THR A 221 -13.82 4.24 12.02
CA THR A 221 -14.17 5.24 13.05
C THR A 221 -14.74 6.51 12.43
N ALA A 222 -14.21 6.97 11.29
CA ALA A 222 -14.74 8.13 10.57
C ALA A 222 -16.18 7.91 10.07
N LEU A 223 -16.53 6.67 9.70
CA LEU A 223 -17.89 6.31 9.27
C LEU A 223 -18.91 6.29 10.42
N GLY A 224 -18.44 6.34 11.66
CA GLY A 224 -19.27 6.46 12.86
C GLY A 224 -19.62 7.89 13.24
N ILE A 225 -19.00 8.91 12.62
CA ILE A 225 -19.33 10.33 12.87
C ILE A 225 -20.78 10.60 12.49
N GLY A 226 -21.52 11.27 13.38
CA GLY A 226 -22.96 11.46 13.23
C GLY A 226 -23.81 10.30 13.78
N GLY A 227 -23.16 9.25 14.26
CA GLY A 227 -23.79 8.04 14.79
C GLY A 227 -24.27 7.09 13.71
N PHE A 228 -24.84 5.98 14.14
CA PHE A 228 -25.41 4.97 13.26
C PHE A 228 -26.92 5.23 13.05
N SER A 229 -27.26 6.35 12.41
CA SER A 229 -28.65 6.63 12.02
C SER A 229 -29.10 5.63 10.95
N ALA A 230 -30.37 5.23 11.02
CA ALA A 230 -30.97 4.19 10.21
C ALA A 230 -30.79 4.42 8.70
N THR A 231 -30.51 3.31 7.98
CA THR A 231 -30.72 3.10 6.55
C THR A 231 -30.18 4.14 5.58
N THR A 232 -28.85 4.19 5.43
CA THR A 232 -28.30 4.74 4.20
C THR A 232 -28.17 3.60 3.17
N ASN A 233 -28.78 3.74 2.00
CA ASN A 233 -28.60 2.82 0.87
C ASN A 233 -27.24 3.02 0.16
N THR A 234 -26.34 3.73 0.79
CA THR A 234 -25.00 4.06 0.29
C THR A 234 -23.94 3.59 1.26
N LEU A 235 -22.81 3.23 0.70
CA LEU A 235 -21.60 2.86 1.39
C LEU A 235 -20.54 3.91 1.10
N ASP A 236 -19.94 4.47 2.14
CA ASP A 236 -18.78 5.35 1.98
C ASP A 236 -17.51 4.50 1.85
N VAL A 237 -16.87 4.58 0.69
CA VAL A 237 -15.62 3.89 0.40
C VAL A 237 -14.46 4.89 0.31
N PRO A 238 -13.26 4.57 0.83
CA PRO A 238 -12.09 5.41 0.68
C PRO A 238 -11.66 5.47 -0.79
N VAL A 239 -11.40 6.68 -1.30
CA VAL A 239 -10.94 6.91 -2.68
C VAL A 239 -9.58 7.59 -2.75
N ALA A 240 -9.24 8.42 -1.75
CA ALA A 240 -7.94 9.05 -1.65
C ALA A 240 -7.57 9.37 -0.20
N LEU A 241 -6.27 9.48 0.06
CA LEU A 241 -5.72 9.98 1.31
C LEU A 241 -4.52 10.87 0.97
N THR A 242 -4.56 12.13 1.41
CA THR A 242 -3.48 13.07 1.10
C THR A 242 -2.19 12.68 1.79
N ARG A 243 -2.25 12.29 3.08
CA ARG A 243 -1.06 11.97 3.86
C ARG A 243 -1.36 11.02 5.01
N LEU A 244 -0.46 10.05 5.21
CA LEU A 244 -0.35 9.24 6.42
C LEU A 244 1.06 9.44 6.99
N GLN A 245 1.19 9.71 8.29
CA GLN A 245 2.45 9.97 8.98
C GLN A 245 2.57 9.04 10.19
N ILE A 246 3.69 8.34 10.32
CA ILE A 246 4.01 7.45 11.44
C ILE A 246 5.04 8.15 12.30
N PHE A 247 4.66 8.63 13.50
CA PHE A 247 5.53 9.34 14.41
C PHE A 247 6.23 8.43 15.42
N LYS A 248 5.59 7.29 15.76
CA LYS A 248 6.07 6.31 16.74
C LYS A 248 5.71 4.90 16.26
N PRO A 249 6.39 3.86 16.78
CA PRO A 249 5.92 2.48 16.61
C PRO A 249 4.47 2.35 17.05
N ILE A 250 3.74 1.45 16.40
CA ILE A 250 2.30 1.26 16.64
C ILE A 250 2.00 0.53 17.96
N ASP A 251 3.04 0.12 18.69
CA ASP A 251 2.89 -0.50 20.00
C ASP A 251 2.14 0.42 20.94
N GLY A 252 1.09 -0.09 21.57
CA GLY A 252 0.28 0.67 22.50
C GLY A 252 -0.74 1.62 21.87
N VAL A 253 -1.05 1.51 20.56
CA VAL A 253 -2.22 2.18 19.97
C VAL A 253 -3.47 1.66 20.63
N CYS A 254 -4.26 2.56 21.23
CA CYS A 254 -5.48 2.25 21.98
C CYS A 254 -6.73 2.89 21.38
N TYR A 255 -6.57 4.00 20.66
CA TYR A 255 -7.70 4.79 20.17
C TYR A 255 -7.50 5.22 18.72
N ALA A 256 -8.63 5.39 18.01
CA ALA A 256 -8.72 6.14 16.76
C ALA A 256 -9.63 7.34 16.94
N TYR A 257 -9.12 8.54 16.67
CA TYR A 257 -9.88 9.78 16.77
C TYR A 257 -10.08 10.37 15.37
N ALA A 258 -11.33 10.38 14.91
CA ALA A 258 -11.71 10.87 13.60
C ALA A 258 -12.49 12.19 13.71
N ARG A 259 -12.23 13.13 12.79
CA ARG A 259 -12.88 14.44 12.70
C ARG A 259 -13.25 14.72 11.24
N ARG A 260 -14.38 15.42 11.02
CA ARG A 260 -14.69 15.98 9.70
C ARG A 260 -13.64 17.02 9.31
N ASP A 261 -13.23 17.00 8.06
CA ASP A 261 -12.40 18.06 7.47
C ASP A 261 -13.31 19.04 6.70
N ASN A 262 -13.76 20.09 7.41
CA ASN A 262 -14.67 21.08 6.85
C ASN A 262 -13.98 22.07 5.89
N ALA A 263 -12.63 22.11 5.86
CA ALA A 263 -11.87 23.02 4.99
C ALA A 263 -11.90 22.61 3.51
N HIS A 264 -12.12 21.34 3.21
CA HIS A 264 -12.03 20.78 1.85
C HIS A 264 -13.40 20.33 1.29
N GLY A 265 -14.47 20.93 1.73
CA GLY A 265 -15.80 20.85 1.12
C GLY A 265 -16.36 19.43 0.94
N SER A 266 -17.20 19.00 1.86
CA SER A 266 -18.04 17.82 1.63
C SER A 266 -19.12 18.13 0.61
N THR A 267 -19.35 17.21 -0.33
CA THR A 267 -20.50 17.26 -1.24
C THR A 267 -21.56 16.23 -0.79
N ALA A 268 -22.67 16.16 -1.50
CA ALA A 268 -23.68 15.13 -1.23
C ALA A 268 -23.16 13.68 -1.37
N THR A 269 -22.05 13.49 -2.10
CA THR A 269 -21.48 12.17 -2.40
C THR A 269 -20.04 11.99 -1.93
N THR A 270 -19.37 13.02 -1.44
CA THR A 270 -17.98 12.96 -0.97
C THR A 270 -17.84 13.58 0.41
N ALA A 271 -17.04 12.95 1.27
CA ALA A 271 -16.67 13.48 2.58
C ALA A 271 -15.15 13.42 2.78
N SER A 272 -14.65 14.32 3.64
CA SER A 272 -13.23 14.36 4.01
C SER A 272 -13.07 14.29 5.53
N TYR A 273 -12.04 13.53 5.97
CA TYR A 273 -11.79 13.28 7.38
C TYR A 273 -10.32 13.39 7.71
N ASN A 274 -10.00 13.80 8.94
CA ASN A 274 -8.69 13.66 9.56
C ASN A 274 -8.79 12.63 10.68
N ILE A 275 -7.83 11.71 10.77
CA ILE A 275 -7.85 10.62 11.75
C ILE A 275 -6.49 10.56 12.45
N ASP A 276 -6.50 10.51 13.78
CA ASP A 276 -5.32 10.27 14.60
C ASP A 276 -5.46 8.92 15.32
N LEU A 277 -4.44 8.04 15.21
CA LEU A 277 -4.31 6.89 16.08
C LEU A 277 -3.50 7.31 17.29
N LEU A 278 -4.03 7.03 18.48
CA LEU A 278 -3.52 7.55 19.75
C LEU A 278 -3.09 6.41 20.66
N ASP A 279 -2.06 6.67 21.48
CA ASP A 279 -1.71 5.81 22.61
C ASP A 279 -2.68 6.00 23.80
N SER A 280 -2.45 5.26 24.89
CA SER A 280 -3.30 5.26 26.09
C SER A 280 -3.39 6.62 26.83
N ILE A 281 -2.48 7.55 26.54
CA ILE A 281 -2.46 8.89 27.16
C ILE A 281 -2.75 10.00 26.15
N GLY A 282 -3.15 9.65 24.91
CA GLY A 282 -3.58 10.58 23.88
C GLY A 282 -2.48 11.11 22.97
N ASN A 283 -1.24 10.65 23.06
CA ASN A 283 -0.23 11.04 22.08
C ASN A 283 -0.57 10.47 20.71
N VAL A 284 -0.32 11.26 19.68
CA VAL A 284 -0.52 10.84 18.30
C VAL A 284 0.62 9.90 17.88
N VAL A 285 0.27 8.67 17.55
CA VAL A 285 1.18 7.66 17.02
C VAL A 285 1.20 7.72 15.49
N ILE A 286 0.01 7.81 14.87
CA ILE A 286 -0.17 7.93 13.42
C ILE A 286 -1.19 9.02 13.14
N ARG A 287 -0.97 9.79 12.09
CA ARG A 287 -1.92 10.79 11.59
C ARG A 287 -2.27 10.54 10.14
N LEU A 288 -3.57 10.52 9.84
CA LEU A 288 -4.11 10.52 8.49
C LEU A 288 -4.75 11.89 8.24
N THR A 289 -4.31 12.54 7.18
CA THR A 289 -4.81 13.88 6.79
C THR A 289 -5.55 13.78 5.48
N GLN A 290 -6.80 14.29 5.48
CA GLN A 290 -7.66 14.36 4.30
C GLN A 290 -7.94 12.99 3.67
N LEU A 291 -8.49 12.08 4.48
CA LEU A 291 -9.11 10.87 3.96
C LEU A 291 -10.39 11.26 3.21
N GLN A 292 -10.40 11.06 1.92
CA GLN A 292 -11.57 11.29 1.09
C GLN A 292 -12.35 9.99 0.91
N THR A 293 -13.66 10.04 1.16
CA THR A 293 -14.58 8.94 0.90
C THR A 293 -15.60 9.34 -0.15
N GLN A 294 -16.11 8.35 -0.86
CA GLN A 294 -17.18 8.52 -1.83
C GLN A 294 -18.35 7.59 -1.48
N ALA A 295 -19.55 8.14 -1.43
CA ALA A 295 -20.77 7.36 -1.25
C ALA A 295 -21.08 6.60 -2.55
N VAL A 296 -21.11 5.27 -2.49
CA VAL A 296 -21.48 4.40 -3.59
C VAL A 296 -22.75 3.63 -3.25
N PRO A 297 -23.70 3.46 -4.19
CA PRO A 297 -24.89 2.65 -3.95
C PRO A 297 -24.49 1.17 -3.69
N HIS A 298 -25.16 0.49 -2.77
CA HIS A 298 -24.93 -0.94 -2.50
C HIS A 298 -25.03 -1.83 -3.77
N LEU A 299 -25.89 -1.47 -4.72
CA LEU A 299 -26.04 -2.15 -6.00
C LEU A 299 -24.86 -1.92 -6.95
N GLY A 300 -24.11 -0.81 -6.78
CA GLY A 300 -22.96 -0.47 -7.63
C GLY A 300 -21.77 -1.43 -7.48
N MET A 301 -21.65 -2.12 -6.34
CA MET A 301 -20.61 -3.12 -6.11
C MET A 301 -20.75 -4.37 -6.99
N ARG A 302 -21.96 -4.72 -7.42
CA ARG A 302 -22.20 -5.79 -8.42
C ARG A 302 -21.68 -5.40 -9.80
N SER A 303 -21.84 -4.13 -10.17
CA SER A 303 -21.37 -3.58 -11.45
C SER A 303 -19.83 -3.47 -11.51
N LEU A 304 -19.16 -3.16 -10.41
CA LEU A 304 -17.70 -3.13 -10.33
C LEU A 304 -17.10 -4.52 -10.54
N ARG A 305 -17.75 -5.58 -10.01
CA ARG A 305 -17.35 -6.97 -10.25
C ARG A 305 -17.48 -7.37 -11.72
N ALA A 306 -18.56 -6.97 -12.38
CA ALA A 306 -18.75 -7.25 -13.80
C ALA A 306 -17.66 -6.61 -14.67
N ALA A 307 -17.20 -5.40 -14.31
CA ALA A 307 -16.12 -4.72 -15.00
C ALA A 307 -14.75 -5.39 -14.78
N GLN A 308 -14.48 -5.95 -13.60
CA GLN A 308 -13.22 -6.68 -13.32
C GLN A 308 -13.15 -8.04 -14.01
N ASN A 309 -14.29 -8.70 -14.23
CA ASN A 309 -14.39 -10.02 -14.87
C ASN A 309 -14.65 -9.94 -16.37
N ALA A 310 -14.89 -8.75 -16.93
CA ALA A 310 -15.06 -8.56 -18.36
C ALA A 310 -13.74 -8.85 -19.08
N LYS A 311 -13.68 -9.98 -19.78
CA LYS A 311 -12.59 -10.30 -20.71
C LYS A 311 -12.49 -9.15 -21.72
N PRO A 312 -11.31 -8.58 -21.97
CA PRO A 312 -11.18 -7.50 -22.95
C PRO A 312 -11.75 -7.95 -24.29
N ALA A 313 -12.69 -7.19 -24.83
CA ALA A 313 -13.18 -7.40 -26.19
C ALA A 313 -11.99 -7.27 -27.15
N ALA A 314 -11.82 -8.25 -28.04
CA ALA A 314 -10.76 -8.26 -29.03
C ALA A 314 -10.78 -6.92 -29.82
N PRO A 315 -9.62 -6.27 -30.04
CA PRO A 315 -9.59 -5.05 -30.81
C PRO A 315 -9.98 -5.32 -32.26
N MET A 316 -10.99 -4.60 -32.74
CA MET A 316 -11.28 -4.54 -34.16
C MET A 316 -10.07 -3.91 -34.86
N SER A 317 -9.56 -4.62 -35.85
CA SER A 317 -8.43 -4.23 -36.69
C SER A 317 -8.73 -2.93 -37.44
N ALA A 318 -8.02 -1.86 -37.10
CA ALA A 318 -7.93 -0.66 -37.92
C ALA A 318 -6.59 -0.65 -38.64
N GLY A 319 -6.65 -0.42 -39.95
CA GLY A 319 -5.60 -0.62 -40.92
C GLY A 319 -4.30 0.17 -40.70
N SER A 320 -3.25 -0.47 -41.14
CA SER A 320 -1.87 0.01 -41.20
C SER A 320 -1.69 1.17 -42.16
N ALA A 321 -0.99 2.22 -41.70
CA ALA A 321 -0.30 3.17 -42.58
C ALA A 321 1.19 3.19 -42.21
N PRO A 322 2.10 3.24 -43.19
CA PRO A 322 3.54 3.05 -42.95
C PRO A 322 4.21 4.35 -42.52
N VAL A 323 5.06 4.30 -41.51
CA VAL A 323 5.96 5.39 -41.12
C VAL A 323 7.35 5.11 -41.64
N ALA A 324 7.88 6.10 -42.36
CA ALA A 324 9.17 6.11 -43.00
C ALA A 324 10.35 6.10 -42.02
N ALA A 325 11.40 5.35 -42.37
CA ALA A 325 12.66 5.30 -41.67
C ALA A 325 13.44 6.62 -41.81
N ALA A 326 13.95 7.16 -40.71
CA ALA A 326 14.93 8.23 -40.69
C ALA A 326 16.26 7.72 -40.12
N SER A 327 17.31 8.02 -40.84
CA SER A 327 18.68 7.57 -40.71
C SER A 327 19.39 8.06 -39.46
N VAL A 328 20.18 7.16 -38.86
CA VAL A 328 21.09 7.41 -37.74
C VAL A 328 22.35 8.12 -38.25
N ILE A 329 22.70 9.25 -37.64
CA ILE A 329 24.03 9.87 -37.74
C ILE A 329 24.71 9.73 -36.37
N ALA A 330 25.83 9.06 -36.37
CA ALA A 330 26.70 8.87 -35.22
C ALA A 330 27.39 10.19 -34.82
N ALA A 331 27.34 10.54 -33.55
CA ALA A 331 28.16 11.59 -32.96
C ALA A 331 28.86 11.08 -31.70
N THR A 332 30.15 11.25 -31.67
CA THR A 332 31.13 10.94 -30.63
C THR A 332 30.89 11.71 -29.35
N PRO A 333 31.10 11.15 -28.14
CA PRO A 333 30.77 11.82 -26.90
C PRO A 333 31.83 12.83 -26.46
N ARG A 334 31.42 14.05 -26.22
CA ARG A 334 32.18 15.04 -25.42
C ARG A 334 31.67 15.00 -23.99
N GLN A 335 32.61 14.86 -23.06
CA GLN A 335 32.38 15.05 -21.62
C GLN A 335 31.76 16.43 -21.36
N GLN A 336 30.63 16.47 -20.66
CA GLN A 336 30.12 17.67 -20.01
C GLN A 336 29.56 17.31 -18.62
N SER A 337 30.03 18.06 -17.66
CA SER A 337 29.69 18.09 -16.24
C SER A 337 28.23 18.48 -15.97
N GLY A 338 27.55 17.79 -15.07
CA GLY A 338 26.57 18.45 -14.20
C GLY A 338 25.09 18.14 -14.36
N ALA A 339 24.65 17.15 -15.16
CA ALA A 339 23.27 16.66 -15.10
C ALA A 339 23.24 15.23 -14.50
N PRO A 340 22.23 14.88 -13.70
CA PRO A 340 22.11 13.51 -13.20
C PRO A 340 22.00 12.54 -14.38
N PRO A 341 22.62 11.33 -14.29
CA PRO A 341 22.62 10.37 -15.37
C PRO A 341 21.18 9.96 -15.74
N SER A 342 20.91 9.81 -17.02
CA SER A 342 19.60 9.34 -17.48
C SER A 342 19.36 7.91 -16.95
N ARG A 343 18.09 7.54 -16.74
CA ARG A 343 17.70 6.19 -16.32
C ARG A 343 18.33 5.10 -17.18
N GLU A 344 18.39 5.33 -18.48
CA GLU A 344 19.00 4.39 -19.45
C GLU A 344 20.51 4.25 -19.24
N ALA A 345 21.21 5.35 -18.98
CA ALA A 345 22.64 5.32 -18.66
C ALA A 345 22.93 4.56 -17.36
N VAL A 346 22.10 4.72 -16.34
CA VAL A 346 22.21 3.99 -15.07
C VAL A 346 21.99 2.50 -15.29
N VAL A 347 20.93 2.12 -16.01
CA VAL A 347 20.61 0.71 -16.32
C VAL A 347 21.74 0.05 -17.10
N ASN A 348 22.30 0.69 -18.11
CA ASN A 348 23.42 0.17 -18.89
C ASN A 348 24.68 -0.02 -18.04
N THR A 349 24.92 0.91 -17.11
CA THR A 349 26.03 0.79 -16.15
C THR A 349 25.83 -0.37 -15.18
N LEU A 350 24.62 -0.57 -14.68
CA LEU A 350 24.26 -1.71 -13.84
C LEU A 350 24.46 -3.04 -14.57
N ILE A 351 24.01 -3.16 -15.82
CA ILE A 351 24.23 -4.35 -16.66
C ILE A 351 25.73 -4.64 -16.78
N ALA A 352 26.54 -3.63 -17.09
CA ALA A 352 27.98 -3.79 -17.22
C ALA A 352 28.66 -4.26 -15.92
N HIS A 353 28.20 -3.75 -14.76
CA HIS A 353 28.70 -4.18 -13.46
C HIS A 353 28.27 -5.60 -13.11
N VAL A 354 27.02 -5.99 -13.39
CA VAL A 354 26.54 -7.38 -13.20
C VAL A 354 27.38 -8.36 -14.05
N ILE A 355 27.58 -8.08 -15.33
CA ILE A 355 28.42 -8.88 -16.22
C ILE A 355 29.86 -9.02 -15.65
N SER A 356 30.40 -7.89 -15.17
CA SER A 356 31.76 -7.88 -14.61
C SER A 356 31.89 -8.73 -13.34
N VAL A 357 30.87 -8.83 -12.51
CA VAL A 357 30.89 -9.58 -11.25
C VAL A 357 30.52 -11.05 -11.47
N THR A 358 29.48 -11.33 -12.27
CA THR A 358 28.99 -12.69 -12.52
C THR A 358 29.78 -13.46 -13.57
N LYS A 359 30.55 -12.75 -14.42
CA LYS A 359 31.25 -13.31 -15.58
C LYS A 359 30.32 -13.93 -16.64
N LEU A 360 29.04 -13.57 -16.64
CA LEU A 360 28.08 -13.96 -17.67
C LEU A 360 28.38 -13.23 -18.99
N ASP A 361 27.98 -13.83 -20.12
CA ASP A 361 28.08 -13.16 -21.41
C ASP A 361 27.14 -11.96 -21.52
N ALA A 362 27.54 -10.94 -22.29
CA ALA A 362 26.77 -9.70 -22.41
C ALA A 362 25.36 -9.90 -22.97
N GLY A 363 25.11 -10.99 -23.70
CA GLY A 363 23.76 -11.34 -24.19
C GLY A 363 22.86 -11.99 -23.17
N ASP A 364 23.40 -12.49 -22.07
CA ASP A 364 22.64 -13.20 -21.03
C ASP A 364 22.10 -12.27 -19.95
N VAL A 365 22.62 -11.04 -19.85
CA VAL A 365 22.18 -10.05 -18.86
C VAL A 365 21.36 -8.96 -19.52
N THR A 366 20.06 -8.91 -19.19
CA THR A 366 19.11 -7.93 -19.75
C THR A 366 18.51 -7.06 -18.68
N ALA A 367 18.09 -5.84 -19.05
CA ALA A 367 17.44 -4.91 -18.14
C ALA A 367 16.14 -5.45 -17.53
N SER A 368 15.46 -6.36 -18.23
CA SER A 368 14.20 -6.98 -17.81
C SER A 368 14.37 -8.36 -17.16
N GLY A 369 15.60 -8.89 -17.10
CA GLY A 369 15.89 -10.17 -16.46
C GLY A 369 15.75 -10.10 -14.94
N LEU A 370 15.22 -11.16 -14.33
CA LEU A 370 15.15 -11.26 -12.86
C LEU A 370 16.57 -11.36 -12.28
N LEU A 371 16.86 -10.58 -11.23
CA LEU A 371 18.16 -10.59 -10.54
C LEU A 371 18.52 -11.98 -10.00
N SER A 372 17.53 -12.76 -9.55
CA SER A 372 17.70 -14.12 -9.09
C SER A 372 18.22 -15.09 -10.15
N ASN A 373 18.04 -14.80 -11.43
CA ASN A 373 18.49 -15.66 -12.53
C ASN A 373 19.98 -15.50 -12.83
N TYR A 374 20.63 -14.46 -12.31
CA TYR A 374 22.05 -14.18 -12.55
C TYR A 374 22.97 -14.83 -11.51
N GLY A 375 22.43 -15.59 -10.55
CA GLY A 375 23.22 -16.36 -9.58
C GLY A 375 24.09 -15.50 -8.67
N LEU A 376 23.70 -14.27 -8.38
CA LEU A 376 24.43 -13.35 -7.50
C LEU A 376 24.51 -13.92 -6.08
N ASP A 377 25.71 -14.27 -5.64
CA ASP A 377 26.01 -14.63 -4.25
C ASP A 377 26.38 -13.39 -3.40
N SER A 378 26.53 -13.59 -2.09
CA SER A 378 26.83 -12.48 -1.16
C SER A 378 28.15 -11.76 -1.47
N MET A 379 29.17 -12.47 -1.99
CA MET A 379 30.46 -11.89 -2.36
C MET A 379 30.34 -11.08 -3.66
N MET A 380 29.55 -11.57 -4.61
CA MET A 380 29.27 -10.88 -5.85
C MET A 380 28.45 -9.59 -5.60
N ILE A 381 27.50 -9.63 -4.68
CA ILE A 381 26.74 -8.43 -4.25
C ILE A 381 27.68 -7.40 -3.62
N LEU A 382 28.61 -7.82 -2.77
CA LEU A 382 29.59 -6.90 -2.17
C LEU A 382 30.48 -6.25 -3.26
N GLY A 383 31.00 -7.03 -4.20
CA GLY A 383 31.80 -6.52 -5.32
C GLY A 383 30.99 -5.62 -6.27
N LEU A 384 29.70 -5.86 -6.42
CA LEU A 384 28.78 -5.01 -7.19
C LEU A 384 28.59 -3.66 -6.48
N ASN A 385 28.40 -3.65 -5.16
CA ASN A 385 28.25 -2.43 -4.36
C ASN A 385 29.52 -1.56 -4.39
N GLU A 386 30.71 -2.16 -4.31
CA GLU A 386 31.97 -1.43 -4.47
C GLU A 386 32.08 -0.73 -5.83
N LYS A 387 31.68 -1.41 -6.91
CA LYS A 387 31.70 -0.86 -8.27
C LYS A 387 30.68 0.26 -8.44
N LEU A 388 29.50 0.12 -7.86
CA LEU A 388 28.47 1.14 -7.88
C LEU A 388 28.91 2.40 -7.12
N SER A 389 29.50 2.22 -5.94
CA SER A 389 30.05 3.33 -5.16
C SER A 389 31.18 4.05 -5.88
N ALA A 390 32.05 3.31 -6.59
CA ALA A 390 33.12 3.90 -7.40
C ALA A 390 32.59 4.65 -8.63
N THR A 391 31.45 4.25 -9.19
CA THR A 391 30.91 4.82 -10.44
C THR A 391 29.99 6.02 -10.19
N PHE A 392 29.15 5.95 -9.14
CA PHE A 392 28.14 6.97 -8.84
C PHE A 392 28.49 7.85 -7.63
N GLY A 393 29.71 7.68 -7.06
CA GLY A 393 30.08 8.27 -5.78
C GLY A 393 29.54 7.42 -4.64
N GLU A 394 29.97 7.75 -3.37
CA GLU A 394 29.25 7.24 -2.23
C GLU A 394 27.80 7.58 -2.47
N VAL A 395 26.98 6.54 -2.67
CA VAL A 395 25.54 6.68 -2.62
C VAL A 395 25.31 7.16 -1.21
N THR A 396 25.27 8.47 -1.07
CA THR A 396 25.06 9.13 0.22
C THR A 396 23.78 8.54 0.75
N GLN A 397 23.94 7.82 1.84
CA GLN A 397 22.87 7.35 2.69
C GLN A 397 22.19 8.60 3.26
N THR A 398 21.33 9.24 2.46
CA THR A 398 20.44 10.32 2.87
C THR A 398 19.00 9.83 2.78
#